data_b84e18616bbc4a66c5ebb4c891163429
#
_entry.id   b84e18616bbc4a66c5ebb4c891163429
#
_cell.length_a   1.000
_cell.length_b   1.000
_cell.length_c   1.000
_cell.angle_alpha   90.00
_cell.angle_beta   90.00
_cell.angle_gamma   90.00
#
_symmetry.space_group_name_H-M   'P 1'
#
loop_
_entity.id
_entity.type
_entity.pdbx_description
1 polymer ?
#
loop_
_entity_poly.entity_id
_entity_poly.type
_entity_poly.pdbx_seq_one_letter_code
_entity_poly.pdbx_strand_id
1 'polypeptide(L)'
;RPVRQLENGHLIDGEEIPAVALREIVANALVHRSLNPNTYTHEVQVRILPHEVQIVNPGGLWGITDDDLQKYGTHSRVNPLLYDICTVLRVPGEGYRVIEGEGSGIPTAQEAVRAAGLKPIRFIDGSTKFTAVLSREILREGEEYSDIQQCVAESESAPKTREDAILTALRVAS
;
A
#
# COMPACT_ATOMS: atom_id res chain seq x y z
N ARG A 1 2.04 -19.72 -9.69
CA ARG A 1 2.85 -18.65 -10.29
C ARG A 1 2.27 -18.31 -11.66
N PRO A 2 2.06 -17.02 -11.98
CA PRO A 2 1.67 -16.64 -13.32
C PRO A 2 2.80 -17.00 -14.29
N VAL A 3 2.44 -17.61 -15.41
CA VAL A 3 3.39 -17.98 -16.47
C VAL A 3 3.19 -16.98 -17.60
N ARG A 4 4.26 -16.28 -17.98
CA ARG A 4 4.25 -15.36 -19.12
C ARG A 4 4.86 -16.05 -20.34
N GLN A 5 4.14 -16.04 -21.44
CA GLN A 5 4.66 -16.51 -22.71
C GLN A 5 5.42 -15.36 -23.40
N LEU A 6 6.66 -15.63 -23.79
CA LEU A 6 7.44 -14.74 -24.64
C LEU A 6 7.04 -14.87 -26.11
N GLU A 7 7.33 -13.84 -26.93
CA GLU A 7 7.05 -13.84 -28.38
C GLU A 7 7.70 -15.02 -29.13
N ASN A 8 8.79 -15.57 -28.57
CA ASN A 8 9.49 -16.75 -29.14
C ASN A 8 8.86 -18.09 -28.69
N GLY A 9 7.73 -18.07 -28.00
CA GLY A 9 7.02 -19.28 -27.53
C GLY A 9 7.55 -19.89 -26.24
N HIS A 10 8.63 -19.38 -25.66
CA HIS A 10 9.13 -19.86 -24.38
C HIS A 10 8.27 -19.35 -23.21
N LEU A 11 8.11 -20.20 -22.20
CA LEU A 11 7.42 -19.86 -20.96
C LEU A 11 8.46 -19.40 -19.93
N ILE A 12 8.20 -18.27 -19.29
CA ILE A 12 8.98 -17.78 -18.14
C ILE A 12 8.06 -17.60 -16.94
N ASP A 13 8.60 -17.80 -15.74
CA ASP A 13 7.89 -17.44 -14.52
C ASP A 13 7.68 -15.92 -14.50
N GLY A 14 6.44 -15.48 -14.53
CA GLY A 14 6.08 -14.07 -14.40
C GLY A 14 6.18 -13.61 -12.94
N GLU A 15 6.28 -12.31 -12.74
CA GLU A 15 6.16 -11.72 -11.41
C GLU A 15 4.71 -11.87 -10.91
N GLU A 16 4.55 -12.38 -9.69
CA GLU A 16 3.23 -12.49 -9.06
C GLU A 16 2.68 -11.11 -8.67
N ILE A 17 3.58 -10.22 -8.26
CA ILE A 17 3.32 -8.80 -7.96
C ILE A 17 4.45 -8.02 -8.61
N PRO A 18 4.18 -6.92 -9.34
CA PRO A 18 5.21 -6.11 -9.96
C PRO A 18 6.26 -5.63 -8.95
N ALA A 19 7.54 -5.86 -9.26
CA ALA A 19 8.66 -5.44 -8.40
C ALA A 19 8.64 -3.94 -8.10
N VAL A 20 8.20 -3.13 -9.07
CA VAL A 20 8.01 -1.67 -8.91
C VAL A 20 7.00 -1.38 -7.81
N ALA A 21 5.85 -2.04 -7.79
CA ALA A 21 4.83 -1.83 -6.78
C ALA A 21 5.34 -2.22 -5.38
N LEU A 22 5.99 -3.38 -5.25
CA LEU A 22 6.57 -3.80 -3.98
C LEU A 22 7.63 -2.81 -3.48
N ARG A 23 8.52 -2.36 -4.36
CA ARG A 23 9.58 -1.40 -4.03
C ARG A 23 8.99 -0.10 -3.49
N GLU A 24 8.03 0.49 -4.20
CA GLU A 24 7.42 1.77 -3.81
C GLU A 24 6.71 1.65 -2.46
N ILE A 25 5.90 0.60 -2.24
CA ILE A 25 5.16 0.43 -1.00
C ILE A 25 6.11 0.15 0.18
N VAL A 26 7.15 -0.66 0.00
CA VAL A 26 8.14 -0.92 1.06
C VAL A 26 8.96 0.34 1.37
N ALA A 27 9.41 1.08 0.35
CA ALA A 27 10.14 2.33 0.54
C ALA A 27 9.29 3.35 1.31
N ASN A 28 8.01 3.52 0.94
CA ASN A 28 7.07 4.38 1.66
C ASN A 28 6.91 3.94 3.12
N ALA A 29 6.73 2.64 3.38
CA ALA A 29 6.59 2.13 4.74
C ALA A 29 7.83 2.44 5.60
N LEU A 30 9.02 2.32 5.06
CA LEU A 30 10.27 2.61 5.77
C LEU A 30 10.47 4.11 6.03
N VAL A 31 10.22 4.95 5.02
CA VAL A 31 10.45 6.39 5.09
C VAL A 31 9.40 7.10 5.96
N HIS A 32 8.15 6.67 5.87
CA HIS A 32 7.02 7.26 6.62
C HIS A 32 6.69 6.50 7.92
N ARG A 33 7.55 5.60 8.36
CA ARG A 33 7.40 4.91 9.63
C ARG A 33 7.33 5.90 10.79
N SER A 34 6.40 5.68 11.72
CA SER A 34 6.38 6.45 12.97
C SER A 34 7.61 6.12 13.83
N LEU A 35 8.37 7.16 14.19
CA LEU A 35 9.51 7.07 15.12
C LEU A 35 9.17 7.65 16.50
N ASN A 36 7.87 7.75 16.82
CA ASN A 36 7.40 8.19 18.14
C ASN A 36 7.89 7.20 19.22
N PRO A 37 8.23 7.65 20.45
CA PRO A 37 8.66 6.79 21.55
C PRO A 37 7.74 5.59 21.82
N ASN A 38 6.43 5.72 21.57
CA ASN A 38 5.48 4.64 21.78
C ASN A 38 5.44 3.61 20.61
N THR A 39 6.02 3.93 19.48
CA THR A 39 5.98 3.11 18.24
C THR A 39 7.35 2.74 17.71
N TYR A 40 8.44 3.35 18.19
CA TYR A 40 9.77 3.15 17.61
C TYR A 40 10.27 1.70 17.75
N THR A 41 9.77 0.95 18.74
CA THR A 41 10.08 -0.47 18.94
C THR A 41 9.30 -1.39 18.02
N HIS A 42 8.24 -0.90 17.36
CA HIS A 42 7.46 -1.71 16.43
C HIS A 42 8.13 -1.70 15.07
N GLU A 43 8.25 -2.87 14.46
CA GLU A 43 8.92 -3.05 13.17
C GLU A 43 7.93 -2.85 12.01
N VAL A 44 8.46 -2.41 10.85
CA VAL A 44 7.75 -2.58 9.58
C VAL A 44 7.73 -4.07 9.26
N GLN A 45 6.55 -4.63 9.03
CA GLN A 45 6.38 -6.06 8.79
C GLN A 45 5.94 -6.29 7.34
N VAL A 46 6.58 -7.24 6.68
CA VAL A 46 6.13 -7.78 5.40
C VAL A 46 5.57 -9.18 5.66
N ARG A 47 4.27 -9.35 5.43
CA ARG A 47 3.57 -10.63 5.60
C ARG A 47 3.22 -11.19 4.24
N ILE A 48 3.73 -12.36 3.92
CA ILE A 48 3.48 -13.06 2.67
C ILE A 48 2.41 -14.11 2.92
N LEU A 49 1.22 -13.88 2.39
CA LEU A 49 0.08 -14.77 2.50
C LEU A 49 -0.20 -15.47 1.16
N PRO A 50 -1.01 -16.53 1.11
CA PRO A 50 -1.29 -17.26 -0.15
C PRO A 50 -1.83 -16.38 -1.28
N HIS A 51 -2.72 -15.42 -0.96
CA HIS A 51 -3.42 -14.60 -1.94
C HIS A 51 -3.03 -13.12 -1.96
N GLU A 52 -2.17 -12.68 -1.02
CA GLU A 52 -1.78 -11.27 -0.90
C GLU A 52 -0.44 -11.10 -0.18
N VAL A 53 0.15 -9.94 -0.34
CA VAL A 53 1.29 -9.47 0.46
C VAL A 53 0.84 -8.24 1.23
N GLN A 54 1.04 -8.24 2.55
CA GLN A 54 0.73 -7.14 3.43
C GLN A 54 2.02 -6.45 3.89
N ILE A 55 2.09 -5.14 3.76
CA ILE A 55 3.13 -4.31 4.33
C ILE A 55 2.50 -3.50 5.46
N VAL A 56 2.88 -3.82 6.70
CA VAL A 56 2.34 -3.21 7.92
C VAL A 56 3.34 -2.21 8.47
N ASN A 57 2.92 -0.96 8.58
CA ASN A 57 3.72 0.14 9.08
C ASN A 57 3.19 0.61 10.45
N PRO A 58 4.06 0.76 11.48
CA PRO A 58 3.66 1.36 12.74
C PRO A 58 3.26 2.83 12.57
N GLY A 59 2.14 3.22 13.17
CA GLY A 59 1.52 4.54 13.02
C GLY A 59 0.46 4.56 11.92
N GLY A 60 -0.51 5.46 12.05
CA GLY A 60 -1.54 5.72 11.04
C GLY A 60 -1.13 6.79 10.04
N LEU A 61 -2.07 7.21 9.21
CA LEU A 61 -1.91 8.36 8.32
C LEU A 61 -1.88 9.67 9.11
N TRP A 62 -0.92 10.53 8.80
CA TRP A 62 -0.77 11.84 9.43
C TRP A 62 -1.05 12.96 8.44
N GLY A 63 -2.20 13.64 8.62
CA GLY A 63 -2.54 14.83 7.84
C GLY A 63 -2.92 14.60 6.39
N ILE A 64 -3.12 13.35 5.99
CA ILE A 64 -3.61 12.92 4.67
C ILE A 64 -4.69 11.86 4.84
N THR A 65 -5.58 11.76 3.87
CA THR A 65 -6.63 10.75 3.81
C THR A 65 -6.26 9.62 2.83
N ASP A 66 -7.01 8.52 2.85
CA ASP A 66 -6.83 7.42 1.88
C ASP A 66 -7.01 7.90 0.44
N ASP A 67 -7.95 8.81 0.21
CA ASP A 67 -8.16 9.44 -1.11
C ASP A 67 -6.95 10.26 -1.56
N ASP A 68 -6.26 10.91 -0.62
CA ASP A 68 -5.08 11.71 -0.93
C ASP A 68 -3.88 10.85 -1.28
N LEU A 69 -3.76 9.62 -0.74
CA LEU A 69 -2.70 8.68 -1.07
C LEU A 69 -2.64 8.32 -2.56
N GLN A 70 -3.78 8.39 -3.24
CA GLN A 70 -3.89 8.02 -4.65
C GLN A 70 -3.63 9.19 -5.60
N LYS A 71 -3.46 10.42 -5.07
CA LYS A 71 -3.20 11.62 -5.86
C LYS A 71 -1.71 11.86 -6.00
N TYR A 72 -1.29 12.23 -7.21
CA TYR A 72 0.06 12.71 -7.45
C TYR A 72 0.31 14.02 -6.68
N GLY A 73 1.53 14.16 -6.15
CA GLY A 73 1.94 15.37 -5.43
C GLY A 73 1.51 15.42 -3.98
N THR A 74 0.85 14.39 -3.45
CA THR A 74 0.51 14.31 -2.02
C THR A 74 1.76 13.99 -1.21
N HIS A 75 2.04 14.81 -0.20
CA HIS A 75 3.18 14.65 0.68
C HIS A 75 2.74 14.66 2.13
N SER A 76 3.07 13.62 2.87
CA SER A 76 3.09 13.62 4.34
C SER A 76 4.51 13.31 4.79
N ARG A 77 5.18 14.26 5.43
CA ARG A 77 6.56 14.10 5.90
C ARG A 77 6.59 13.73 7.38
N VAL A 78 6.35 12.48 7.70
CA VAL A 78 6.44 11.98 9.08
C VAL A 78 7.88 12.08 9.60
N ASN A 79 8.86 11.80 8.75
CA ASN A 79 10.29 11.88 9.07
C ASN A 79 11.02 12.77 8.05
N PRO A 80 10.98 14.13 8.19
CA PRO A 80 11.50 15.02 7.16
C PRO A 80 12.97 14.76 6.81
N LEU A 81 13.83 14.58 7.81
CA LEU A 81 15.26 14.34 7.59
C LEU A 81 15.51 13.03 6.83
N LEU A 82 14.86 11.93 7.22
CA LEU A 82 14.97 10.64 6.54
C LEU A 82 14.46 10.75 5.10
N TYR A 83 13.33 11.42 4.91
CA TYR A 83 12.76 11.68 3.59
C TYR A 83 13.77 12.41 2.70
N ASP A 84 14.32 13.54 3.16
CA ASP A 84 15.26 14.35 2.40
C ASP A 84 16.56 13.55 2.06
N ILE A 85 17.07 12.75 2.98
CA ILE A 85 18.19 11.84 2.72
C ILE A 85 17.85 10.85 1.60
N CYS A 86 16.68 10.20 1.67
CA CYS A 86 16.28 9.20 0.69
C CYS A 86 16.03 9.79 -0.72
N THR A 87 15.70 11.08 -0.83
CA THR A 87 15.53 11.77 -2.14
C THR A 87 16.87 12.06 -2.83
N VAL A 88 17.99 12.11 -2.11
CA VAL A 88 19.31 12.35 -2.69
C VAL A 88 20.15 11.08 -2.83
N LEU A 89 19.91 10.08 -1.99
CA LEU A 89 20.62 8.80 -2.08
C LEU A 89 20.24 8.04 -3.36
N ARG A 90 21.26 7.46 -3.99
CA ARG A 90 21.10 6.61 -5.16
C ARG A 90 21.37 5.16 -4.81
N VAL A 91 20.62 4.25 -5.41
CA VAL A 91 20.85 2.81 -5.28
C VAL A 91 22.16 2.46 -5.98
N PRO A 92 23.12 1.83 -5.26
CA PRO A 92 24.42 1.46 -5.84
C PRO A 92 24.25 0.57 -7.09
N GLY A 93 24.92 0.93 -8.17
CA GLY A 93 24.89 0.18 -9.44
C GLY A 93 23.71 0.45 -10.35
N GLU A 94 22.62 1.06 -9.87
CA GLU A 94 21.39 1.25 -10.65
C GLU A 94 21.11 2.71 -11.02
N GLY A 95 21.73 3.66 -10.32
CA GLY A 95 21.68 5.09 -10.64
C GLY A 95 20.37 5.82 -10.31
N TYR A 96 19.26 5.13 -10.00
CA TYR A 96 18.01 5.76 -9.56
C TYR A 96 18.05 6.08 -8.05
N ARG A 97 17.17 6.98 -7.62
CA ARG A 97 17.05 7.38 -6.21
C ARG A 97 16.31 6.32 -5.38
N VAL A 98 16.53 6.34 -4.07
CA VAL A 98 15.79 5.46 -3.15
C VAL A 98 14.29 5.81 -3.18
N ILE A 99 13.97 7.12 -3.18
CA ILE A 99 12.62 7.65 -3.45
C ILE A 99 12.71 8.85 -4.38
N GLU A 100 11.70 9.07 -5.21
CA GLU A 100 11.71 10.18 -6.17
C GLU A 100 11.34 11.51 -5.52
N GLY A 101 10.56 11.50 -4.46
CA GLY A 101 10.24 12.70 -3.69
C GLY A 101 9.11 13.57 -4.26
N GLU A 102 8.44 13.12 -5.32
CA GLU A 102 7.41 13.88 -6.02
C GLU A 102 5.97 13.47 -5.62
N GLY A 103 5.81 12.62 -4.60
CA GLY A 103 4.50 12.08 -4.22
C GLY A 103 3.89 11.18 -5.29
N SER A 104 4.73 10.53 -6.09
CA SER A 104 4.34 9.66 -7.21
C SER A 104 4.38 8.18 -6.86
N GLY A 105 4.97 7.78 -5.74
CA GLY A 105 5.27 6.37 -5.41
C GLY A 105 4.01 5.50 -5.35
N ILE A 106 2.98 5.90 -4.62
CA ILE A 106 1.72 5.13 -4.53
C ILE A 106 0.96 5.10 -5.86
N PRO A 107 0.74 6.24 -6.57
CA PRO A 107 0.19 6.20 -7.92
C PRO A 107 0.96 5.28 -8.88
N THR A 108 2.29 5.34 -8.87
CA THR A 108 3.14 4.46 -9.71
C THR A 108 2.94 2.98 -9.36
N ALA A 109 2.85 2.65 -8.06
CA ALA A 109 2.57 1.28 -7.61
C ALA A 109 1.19 0.80 -8.07
N GLN A 110 0.16 1.65 -7.99
CA GLN A 110 -1.19 1.34 -8.46
C GLN A 110 -1.24 1.12 -9.98
N GLU A 111 -0.53 1.95 -10.76
CA GLU A 111 -0.44 1.79 -12.21
C GLU A 111 0.25 0.48 -12.60
N ALA A 112 1.35 0.12 -11.90
CA ALA A 112 2.05 -1.13 -12.14
C ALA A 112 1.16 -2.36 -11.86
N VAL A 113 0.40 -2.34 -10.77
CA VAL A 113 -0.56 -3.39 -10.40
C VAL A 113 -1.69 -3.48 -11.44
N ARG A 114 -2.22 -2.33 -11.88
CA ARG A 114 -3.24 -2.27 -12.95
C ARG A 114 -2.71 -2.84 -14.27
N ALA A 115 -1.51 -2.46 -14.68
CA ALA A 115 -0.88 -2.95 -15.91
C ALA A 115 -0.64 -4.46 -15.89
N ALA A 116 -0.44 -5.03 -14.69
CA ALA A 116 -0.34 -6.47 -14.48
C ALA A 116 -1.70 -7.20 -14.42
N GLY A 117 -2.82 -6.47 -14.52
CA GLY A 117 -4.17 -7.03 -14.44
C GLY A 117 -4.56 -7.54 -13.04
N LEU A 118 -3.87 -7.08 -11.99
CA LEU A 118 -4.15 -7.46 -10.62
C LEU A 118 -5.18 -6.54 -9.98
N LYS A 119 -5.82 -7.02 -8.90
CA LYS A 119 -6.70 -6.18 -8.08
C LYS A 119 -5.95 -4.99 -7.49
N PRO A 120 -6.62 -3.83 -7.26
CA PRO A 120 -5.98 -2.62 -6.73
C PRO A 120 -5.32 -2.86 -5.38
N ILE A 121 -4.27 -2.08 -5.10
CA ILE A 121 -3.67 -2.04 -3.76
C ILE A 121 -4.69 -1.42 -2.82
N ARG A 122 -4.96 -2.08 -1.70
CA ARG A 122 -5.85 -1.59 -0.64
C ARG A 122 -5.02 -1.00 0.49
N PHE A 123 -5.51 0.08 1.07
CA PHE A 123 -4.90 0.72 2.21
C PHE A 123 -5.84 0.66 3.41
N ILE A 124 -5.32 0.30 4.57
CA ILE A 124 -6.09 0.14 5.81
C ILE A 124 -5.43 1.00 6.87
N ASP A 125 -6.08 2.10 7.26
CA ASP A 125 -5.62 2.94 8.37
C ASP A 125 -6.28 2.52 9.68
N GLY A 126 -5.52 1.85 10.54
CA GLY A 126 -5.96 1.41 11.85
C GLY A 126 -5.54 2.34 12.98
N SER A 127 -5.26 3.62 12.73
CA SER A 127 -4.82 4.65 13.68
C SER A 127 -3.49 4.37 14.38
N THR A 128 -3.20 3.13 14.75
CA THR A 128 -1.93 2.71 15.38
C THR A 128 -1.01 1.98 14.42
N LYS A 129 -1.53 1.54 13.30
CA LYS A 129 -0.82 0.87 12.22
C LYS A 129 -1.50 1.16 10.89
N PHE A 130 -0.71 1.36 9.88
CA PHE A 130 -1.15 1.47 8.50
C PHE A 130 -0.74 0.21 7.72
N THR A 131 -1.64 -0.35 6.94
CA THR A 131 -1.38 -1.58 6.18
C THR A 131 -1.67 -1.36 4.71
N ALA A 132 -0.69 -1.62 3.85
CA ALA A 132 -0.89 -1.75 2.42
C ALA A 132 -1.00 -3.23 2.05
N VAL A 133 -2.04 -3.58 1.29
CA VAL A 133 -2.36 -4.94 0.88
C VAL A 133 -2.27 -5.04 -0.64
N LEU A 134 -1.31 -5.82 -1.13
CA LEU A 134 -1.11 -6.11 -2.55
C LEU A 134 -1.68 -7.49 -2.85
N SER A 135 -2.75 -7.55 -3.64
CA SER A 135 -3.38 -8.80 -4.03
C SER A 135 -2.56 -9.53 -5.11
N ARG A 136 -2.57 -10.86 -5.07
CA ARG A 136 -2.07 -11.72 -6.14
C ARG A 136 -3.17 -12.15 -7.10
N GLU A 137 -4.41 -11.75 -6.82
CA GLU A 137 -5.56 -12.10 -7.62
C GLU A 137 -5.70 -11.18 -8.82
N ILE A 138 -6.00 -11.79 -9.97
CA ILE A 138 -6.30 -11.09 -11.22
C ILE A 138 -7.68 -10.43 -11.10
N LEU A 139 -7.79 -9.23 -11.64
CA LEU A 139 -9.07 -8.54 -11.80
C LEU A 139 -9.94 -9.33 -12.78
N ARG A 140 -11.17 -9.66 -12.40
CA ARG A 140 -12.08 -10.44 -13.25
C ARG A 140 -12.75 -9.55 -14.31
N GLU A 141 -13.10 -10.13 -15.45
CA GLU A 141 -13.93 -9.44 -16.44
C GLU A 141 -15.24 -8.98 -15.82
N GLY A 142 -15.53 -7.67 -15.92
CA GLY A 142 -16.72 -7.03 -15.34
C GLY A 142 -16.53 -6.43 -13.95
N GLU A 143 -15.39 -6.62 -13.31
CA GLU A 143 -15.01 -5.89 -12.09
C GLU A 143 -14.32 -4.57 -12.51
N GLU A 144 -14.88 -3.43 -12.13
CA GLU A 144 -14.21 -2.14 -12.32
C GLU A 144 -13.25 -1.86 -11.16
N TYR A 145 -12.13 -1.22 -11.47
CA TYR A 145 -11.08 -0.89 -10.51
C TYR A 145 -11.59 0.04 -9.40
N SER A 146 -12.51 0.94 -9.74
CA SER A 146 -13.22 1.85 -8.83
C SER A 146 -14.14 1.12 -7.86
N ASP A 147 -14.88 0.13 -8.33
CA ASP A 147 -15.88 -0.59 -7.54
C ASP A 147 -15.23 -1.41 -6.41
N ILE A 148 -14.07 -2.01 -6.70
CA ILE A 148 -13.32 -2.79 -5.70
C ILE A 148 -12.81 -1.89 -4.57
N GLN A 149 -12.36 -0.67 -4.87
CA GLN A 149 -11.91 0.28 -3.86
C GLN A 149 -13.07 0.73 -2.96
N GLN A 150 -14.23 0.98 -3.53
CA GLN A 150 -15.42 1.41 -2.80
C GLN A 150 -15.99 0.31 -1.91
N CYS A 151 -16.12 -0.93 -2.41
CA CYS A 151 -16.56 -2.08 -1.63
C CYS A 151 -15.66 -2.38 -0.42
N VAL A 152 -14.36 -2.12 -0.54
CA VAL A 152 -13.41 -2.33 0.56
C VAL A 152 -13.60 -1.27 1.65
N ALA A 153 -13.77 0.00 1.28
CA ALA A 153 -14.03 1.08 2.23
C ALA A 153 -15.33 0.82 3.03
N GLU A 154 -16.38 0.34 2.38
CA GLU A 154 -17.63 -0.02 3.03
C GLU A 154 -17.52 -1.25 3.94
N SER A 155 -16.76 -2.28 3.54
CA SER A 155 -16.58 -3.49 4.35
C SER A 155 -15.71 -3.25 5.59
N GLU A 156 -14.80 -2.29 5.54
CA GLU A 156 -13.93 -1.91 6.66
C GLU A 156 -14.63 -0.98 7.66
N SER A 157 -15.65 -0.25 7.25
CA SER A 157 -16.52 0.56 8.11
C SER A 157 -17.54 -0.28 8.89
N ALA A 158 -17.78 -1.53 8.51
CA ALA A 158 -18.67 -2.41 9.21
C ALA A 158 -18.09 -2.85 10.57
N PRO A 159 -18.88 -2.86 11.64
CA PRO A 159 -18.41 -3.21 12.98
C PRO A 159 -17.89 -4.66 12.99
N LYS A 160 -16.61 -4.83 13.35
CA LYS A 160 -15.88 -6.13 13.32
C LYS A 160 -16.26 -7.07 14.46
N THR A 161 -16.91 -6.55 15.50
CA THR A 161 -17.37 -7.34 16.65
C THR A 161 -18.77 -6.92 17.07
N ARG A 162 -19.44 -7.79 17.85
CA ARG A 162 -20.74 -7.49 18.43
C ARG A 162 -20.69 -6.28 19.39
N GLU A 163 -19.53 -6.05 20.03
CA GLU A 163 -19.29 -4.92 20.92
C GLU A 163 -19.14 -3.61 20.12
N ASP A 164 -18.46 -3.63 18.98
CA ASP A 164 -18.32 -2.47 18.07
C ASP A 164 -19.69 -2.07 17.49
N ALA A 165 -20.54 -3.04 17.18
CA ALA A 165 -21.90 -2.79 16.71
C ALA A 165 -22.74 -2.09 17.78
N ILE A 166 -22.64 -2.49 19.05
CA ILE A 166 -23.33 -1.88 20.18
C ILE A 166 -22.86 -0.45 20.43
N LEU A 167 -21.53 -0.22 20.40
CA LEU A 167 -20.94 1.10 20.56
C LEU A 167 -21.35 2.06 19.45
N THR A 168 -21.42 1.58 18.22
CA THR A 168 -21.87 2.38 17.07
C THR A 168 -23.35 2.73 17.20
N ALA A 169 -24.21 1.78 17.60
CA ALA A 169 -25.63 2.02 17.82
C ALA A 169 -25.89 3.04 18.97
N LEU A 170 -25.09 3.01 20.03
CA LEU A 170 -25.21 3.95 21.14
C LEU A 170 -24.77 5.38 20.77
N ARG A 171 -23.82 5.54 19.84
CA ARG A 171 -23.40 6.86 19.35
C ARG A 171 -24.40 7.53 18.41
N VAL A 172 -25.21 6.76 17.70
CA VAL A 172 -26.26 7.28 16.79
C VAL A 172 -27.53 7.67 17.55
N ALA A 173 -27.70 7.15 18.77
CA ALA A 173 -28.88 7.40 19.64
C ALA A 173 -28.69 8.56 20.64
N SER A 174 -27.52 9.25 20.61
CA SER A 174 -27.19 10.42 21.43
C SER A 174 -27.17 11.68 20.59
#